data_d1c4099e930bfda05350527a123cbb94
#
_entry.id   d1c4099e930bfda05350527a123cbb94
#
_cell.length_a   1.000
_cell.length_b   1.000
_cell.length_c   1.000
_cell.angle_alpha   90.00
_cell.angle_beta   90.00
_cell.angle_gamma   90.00
#
_symmetry.space_group_name_H-M   'P 1'
#
loop_
_entity.id
_entity.type
_entity.pdbx_description
1 polymer ?
#
loop_
_entity_poly.entity_id
_entity_poly.type
_entity_poly.pdbx_seq_one_letter_code
_entity_poly.pdbx_strand_id
1 'polypeptide(L)'
;MTSATANEARQQLLRDGFCRFEQVLDADLLKRTRQVSDRLLDAASQEHLEEQKSTGSLISVLEDPFFAELIAAPAAREALAALGFPDPKYAAGFVISKPGGSPPLFWHQDWWGWDEECSYTWAQPMQAFLMWYLVDTTTENGCLRVLKGTHRKRHSMHDEVPDAHTAELRAVVDPDHPAYRAQPEEVDVPVNAGDLVIGDSRLLHSAHANKTDQRRTVITLWYYPAWDELSEPIRARLSKD
;
A
#
# COMPACT_ATOMS: atom_id res chain seq x y z
N MET A 1 -18.74 -4.78 11.93
CA MET A 1 -18.70 -5.75 10.79
C MET A 1 -19.35 -7.05 11.21
N THR A 2 -20.14 -7.72 10.36
CA THR A 2 -20.70 -9.04 10.68
C THR A 2 -19.66 -10.14 10.47
N SER A 3 -19.81 -11.30 11.14
CA SER A 3 -18.88 -12.44 10.95
C SER A 3 -18.85 -12.95 9.50
N ALA A 4 -19.97 -12.89 8.78
CA ALA A 4 -20.04 -13.26 7.36
C ALA A 4 -19.18 -12.33 6.50
N THR A 5 -19.30 -11.00 6.68
CA THR A 5 -18.54 -9.99 5.95
C THR A 5 -17.01 -10.10 6.24
N ALA A 6 -16.65 -10.43 7.47
CA ALA A 6 -15.25 -10.66 7.87
C ALA A 6 -14.66 -11.89 7.16
N ASN A 7 -15.43 -12.99 7.09
CA ASN A 7 -14.99 -14.19 6.39
C ASN A 7 -14.83 -13.96 4.88
N GLU A 8 -15.75 -13.23 4.25
CA GLU A 8 -15.68 -12.86 2.84
C GLU A 8 -14.42 -12.00 2.56
N ALA A 9 -14.15 -11.00 3.39
CA ALA A 9 -12.95 -10.16 3.26
C ALA A 9 -11.67 -10.98 3.41
N ARG A 10 -11.61 -11.90 4.40
CA ARG A 10 -10.47 -12.82 4.55
C ARG A 10 -10.29 -13.69 3.31
N GLN A 11 -11.37 -14.29 2.81
CA GLN A 11 -11.33 -15.13 1.61
C GLN A 11 -10.84 -14.34 0.40
N GLN A 12 -11.28 -13.10 0.26
CA GLN A 12 -10.84 -12.20 -0.81
C GLN A 12 -9.34 -11.89 -0.68
N LEU A 13 -8.85 -11.53 0.52
CA LEU A 13 -7.43 -11.27 0.77
C LEU A 13 -6.59 -12.50 0.37
N LEU A 14 -6.95 -13.69 0.81
CA LEU A 14 -6.19 -14.92 0.54
C LEU A 14 -6.25 -15.37 -0.93
N ARG A 15 -7.32 -15.06 -1.65
CA ARG A 15 -7.51 -15.42 -3.06
C ARG A 15 -6.94 -14.38 -4.02
N ASP A 16 -7.28 -13.10 -3.80
CA ASP A 16 -7.00 -12.01 -4.72
C ASP A 16 -5.74 -11.22 -4.33
N GLY A 17 -5.27 -11.35 -3.07
CA GLY A 17 -4.14 -10.64 -2.50
C GLY A 17 -4.52 -9.32 -1.83
N PHE A 18 -5.78 -8.90 -1.84
CA PHE A 18 -6.26 -7.70 -1.17
C PHE A 18 -7.74 -7.80 -0.82
N CYS A 19 -8.19 -6.94 0.09
CA CYS A 19 -9.61 -6.71 0.38
C CYS A 19 -9.84 -5.23 0.73
N ARG A 20 -11.11 -4.79 0.75
CA ARG A 20 -11.52 -3.42 1.06
C ARG A 20 -12.50 -3.41 2.23
N PHE A 21 -12.32 -2.44 3.11
CA PHE A 21 -13.26 -2.08 4.17
C PHE A 21 -13.75 -0.66 3.92
N GLU A 22 -15.06 -0.49 3.87
CA GLU A 22 -15.66 0.79 3.54
C GLU A 22 -15.85 1.66 4.79
N GLN A 23 -15.60 2.95 4.66
CA GLN A 23 -15.88 3.99 5.67
C GLN A 23 -15.33 3.64 7.06
N VAL A 24 -14.08 3.24 7.13
CA VAL A 24 -13.41 2.81 8.37
C VAL A 24 -12.89 4.00 9.17
N LEU A 25 -12.44 5.09 8.50
CA LEU A 25 -12.12 6.34 9.17
C LEU A 25 -13.39 7.14 9.41
N ASP A 26 -13.61 7.54 10.66
CA ASP A 26 -14.64 8.53 10.96
C ASP A 26 -14.28 9.92 10.38
N ALA A 27 -15.28 10.77 10.26
CA ALA A 27 -15.15 12.06 9.59
C ALA A 27 -14.15 13.01 10.29
N ASP A 28 -14.01 12.94 11.62
CA ASP A 28 -13.09 13.78 12.38
C ASP A 28 -11.64 13.31 12.18
N LEU A 29 -11.39 12.02 12.35
CA LEU A 29 -10.06 11.46 12.14
C LEU A 29 -9.61 11.64 10.68
N LEU A 30 -10.50 11.43 9.70
CA LEU A 30 -10.23 11.68 8.29
C LEU A 30 -9.84 13.15 8.04
N LYS A 31 -10.58 14.09 8.60
CA LYS A 31 -10.30 15.52 8.47
C LYS A 31 -8.95 15.90 9.08
N ARG A 32 -8.64 15.44 10.30
CA ARG A 32 -7.37 15.70 10.97
C ARG A 32 -6.20 15.07 10.23
N THR A 33 -6.37 13.85 9.73
CA THR A 33 -5.35 13.16 8.92
C THR A 33 -5.04 13.94 7.65
N ARG A 34 -6.06 14.47 6.95
CA ARG A 34 -5.87 15.35 5.78
C ARG A 34 -5.06 16.59 6.15
N GLN A 35 -5.43 17.30 7.21
CA GLN A 35 -4.76 18.53 7.64
C GLN A 35 -3.28 18.32 7.95
N VAL A 36 -2.94 17.23 8.65
CA VAL A 36 -1.54 16.90 8.95
C VAL A 36 -0.79 16.50 7.71
N SER A 37 -1.39 15.65 6.88
CA SER A 37 -0.78 15.20 5.62
C SER A 37 -0.52 16.37 4.67
N ASP A 38 -1.49 17.27 4.49
CA ASP A 38 -1.36 18.44 3.62
C ASP A 38 -0.22 19.35 4.09
N ARG A 39 -0.11 19.60 5.40
CA ARG A 39 0.99 20.39 5.96
C ARG A 39 2.37 19.77 5.66
N LEU A 40 2.52 18.47 5.82
CA LEU A 40 3.78 17.76 5.53
C LEU A 40 4.10 17.80 4.03
N LEU A 41 3.11 17.58 3.19
CA LEU A 41 3.25 17.61 1.74
C LEU A 41 3.59 19.00 1.21
N ASP A 42 3.00 20.05 1.79
CA ASP A 42 3.28 21.44 1.42
C ASP A 42 4.69 21.88 1.87
N ALA A 43 5.25 21.22 2.88
CA ALA A 43 6.63 21.44 3.35
C ALA A 43 7.68 20.59 2.62
N ALA A 44 7.27 19.64 1.78
CA ALA A 44 8.21 18.78 1.05
C ALA A 44 9.10 19.59 0.09
N SER A 45 10.39 19.25 0.04
CA SER A 45 11.33 19.90 -0.87
C SER A 45 11.06 19.53 -2.33
N GLN A 46 11.43 20.43 -3.24
CA GLN A 46 11.37 20.16 -4.68
C GLN A 46 12.21 18.93 -5.06
N GLU A 47 13.37 18.77 -4.42
CA GLU A 47 14.26 17.61 -4.60
C GLU A 47 13.52 16.29 -4.25
N HIS A 48 12.85 16.24 -3.09
CA HIS A 48 12.04 15.08 -2.68
C HIS A 48 10.95 14.74 -3.69
N LEU A 49 10.24 15.76 -4.20
CA LEU A 49 9.18 15.57 -5.19
C LEU A 49 9.71 15.04 -6.53
N GLU A 50 10.90 15.46 -6.95
CA GLU A 50 11.56 14.98 -8.16
C GLU A 50 12.06 13.54 -8.00
N GLU A 51 12.65 13.20 -6.87
CA GLU A 51 13.08 11.84 -6.54
C GLU A 51 11.89 10.86 -6.44
N GLN A 52 10.73 11.35 -5.99
CA GLN A 52 9.52 10.54 -5.77
C GLN A 52 8.44 10.76 -6.85
N LYS A 53 8.82 11.15 -8.04
CA LYS A 53 7.90 11.57 -9.11
C LYS A 53 6.83 10.53 -9.45
N SER A 54 7.18 9.25 -9.49
CA SER A 54 6.25 8.15 -9.74
C SER A 54 5.38 7.83 -8.51
N THR A 55 5.98 7.80 -7.32
CA THR A 55 5.30 7.56 -6.04
C THR A 55 4.45 8.78 -5.65
N GLY A 56 4.96 9.99 -5.94
CA GLY A 56 4.40 11.28 -5.61
C GLY A 56 4.97 11.89 -4.34
N SER A 57 5.10 11.12 -3.28
CA SER A 57 5.84 11.43 -2.05
C SER A 57 6.11 10.14 -1.27
N LEU A 58 7.05 10.22 -0.34
CA LEU A 58 7.34 9.13 0.60
C LEU A 58 7.80 9.76 1.93
N ILE A 59 6.86 10.43 2.63
CA ILE A 59 7.13 11.14 3.88
C ILE A 59 6.80 10.20 5.03
N SER A 60 7.75 9.94 5.92
CA SER A 60 7.51 9.05 7.06
C SER A 60 6.39 9.57 7.95
N VAL A 61 5.49 8.70 8.39
CA VAL A 61 4.46 9.05 9.39
C VAL A 61 5.07 9.41 10.76
N LEU A 62 6.36 9.11 10.97
CA LEU A 62 7.08 9.50 12.20
C LEU A 62 7.46 10.98 12.22
N GLU A 63 7.32 11.71 11.12
CA GLU A 63 7.54 13.17 11.04
C GLU A 63 6.51 13.98 11.85
N ASP A 64 5.37 13.38 12.19
CA ASP A 64 4.37 14.03 13.01
C ASP A 64 3.76 13.06 14.04
N PRO A 65 3.77 13.41 15.34
CA PRO A 65 3.25 12.56 16.40
C PRO A 65 1.75 12.25 16.28
N PHE A 66 0.99 13.02 15.50
CA PHE A 66 -0.42 12.75 15.23
C PHE A 66 -0.64 11.35 14.64
N PHE A 67 0.26 10.87 13.79
CA PHE A 67 0.09 9.56 13.16
C PHE A 67 0.16 8.38 14.14
N ALA A 68 0.65 8.59 15.37
CA ALA A 68 0.53 7.59 16.43
C ALA A 68 -0.94 7.24 16.72
N GLU A 69 -1.84 8.25 16.61
CA GLU A 69 -3.28 8.03 16.76
C GLU A 69 -3.84 7.15 15.63
N LEU A 70 -3.42 7.38 14.37
CA LEU A 70 -3.85 6.57 13.22
C LEU A 70 -3.29 5.15 13.29
N ILE A 71 -2.01 4.99 13.67
CA ILE A 71 -1.36 3.67 13.85
C ILE A 71 -2.06 2.88 14.95
N ALA A 72 -2.45 3.53 16.05
CA ALA A 72 -3.13 2.92 17.18
C ALA A 72 -4.65 2.84 16.99
N ALA A 73 -5.20 3.34 15.87
CA ALA A 73 -6.63 3.41 15.66
C ALA A 73 -7.29 2.03 15.82
N PRO A 74 -8.33 1.89 16.65
CA PRO A 74 -9.03 0.62 16.85
C PRO A 74 -9.49 0.01 15.53
N ALA A 75 -9.92 0.83 14.59
CA ALA A 75 -10.41 0.43 13.29
C ALA A 75 -9.41 -0.40 12.47
N ALA A 76 -8.11 -0.06 12.48
CA ALA A 76 -7.06 -0.88 11.82
C ALA A 76 -6.91 -2.24 12.48
N ARG A 77 -6.88 -2.26 13.82
CA ARG A 77 -6.74 -3.48 14.60
C ARG A 77 -7.96 -4.39 14.46
N GLU A 78 -9.15 -3.82 14.47
CA GLU A 78 -10.40 -4.54 14.26
C GLU A 78 -10.49 -5.14 12.85
N ALA A 79 -10.04 -4.39 11.82
CA ALA A 79 -9.99 -4.90 10.46
C ALA A 79 -9.01 -6.07 10.32
N LEU A 80 -7.80 -5.97 10.90
CA LEU A 80 -6.83 -7.06 10.91
C LEU A 80 -7.31 -8.24 11.74
N ALA A 81 -7.92 -8.02 12.92
CA ALA A 81 -8.50 -9.07 13.74
C ALA A 81 -9.64 -9.81 13.00
N ALA A 82 -10.49 -9.09 12.26
CA ALA A 82 -11.54 -9.66 11.43
C ALA A 82 -10.97 -10.54 10.30
N LEU A 83 -9.77 -10.23 9.81
CA LEU A 83 -9.03 -11.05 8.86
C LEU A 83 -8.28 -12.22 9.52
N GLY A 84 -8.41 -12.41 10.85
CA GLY A 84 -7.75 -13.47 11.60
C GLY A 84 -6.35 -13.12 12.09
N PHE A 85 -6.01 -11.84 12.16
CA PHE A 85 -4.71 -11.33 12.65
C PHE A 85 -4.92 -10.42 13.87
N PRO A 86 -5.14 -10.99 15.07
CA PRO A 86 -5.53 -10.22 16.25
C PRO A 86 -4.38 -9.42 16.89
N ASP A 87 -3.13 -9.81 16.63
CA ASP A 87 -1.94 -9.20 17.24
C ASP A 87 -0.88 -8.81 16.19
N PRO A 88 -1.20 -7.86 15.30
CA PRO A 88 -0.29 -7.42 14.26
C PRO A 88 0.82 -6.54 14.84
N LYS A 89 2.04 -6.68 14.34
CA LYS A 89 3.16 -5.78 14.62
C LYS A 89 3.27 -4.68 13.57
N TYR A 90 3.26 -3.42 14.00
CA TYR A 90 3.57 -2.28 13.13
C TYR A 90 5.02 -2.35 12.64
N ALA A 91 5.23 -2.08 11.35
CA ALA A 91 6.55 -2.10 10.73
C ALA A 91 6.99 -0.69 10.28
N ALA A 92 6.20 -0.03 9.45
CA ALA A 92 6.53 1.28 8.87
C ALA A 92 5.27 1.99 8.39
N GLY A 93 5.40 3.26 8.01
CA GLY A 93 4.31 4.00 7.39
C GLY A 93 4.75 5.28 6.70
N PHE A 94 4.03 5.63 5.64
CA PHE A 94 4.32 6.82 4.85
C PHE A 94 3.05 7.55 4.40
N VAL A 95 3.16 8.86 4.34
CA VAL A 95 2.24 9.73 3.61
C VAL A 95 2.65 9.67 2.14
N ILE A 96 1.78 9.13 1.30
CA ILE A 96 2.00 8.96 -0.14
C ILE A 96 0.96 9.79 -0.89
N SER A 97 1.40 10.74 -1.69
CA SER A 97 0.49 11.64 -2.39
C SER A 97 0.93 11.88 -3.81
N LYS A 98 0.07 11.56 -4.76
CA LYS A 98 0.28 11.86 -6.17
C LYS A 98 -0.25 13.26 -6.46
N PRO A 99 0.64 14.26 -6.71
CA PRO A 99 0.23 15.58 -7.17
C PRO A 99 -0.55 15.50 -8.48
N GLY A 100 -1.28 16.56 -8.82
CA GLY A 100 -1.89 16.71 -10.13
C GLY A 100 -0.85 16.61 -11.26
N GLY A 101 -1.17 15.85 -12.31
CA GLY A 101 -0.28 15.60 -13.44
C GLY A 101 0.81 14.55 -13.19
N SER A 102 0.83 13.85 -12.06
CA SER A 102 1.85 12.84 -11.80
C SER A 102 1.71 11.61 -12.70
N PRO A 103 2.85 11.00 -13.12
CA PRO A 103 2.86 9.76 -13.92
C PRO A 103 2.30 8.57 -13.15
N PRO A 104 2.06 7.41 -13.81
CA PRO A 104 1.68 6.21 -13.10
C PRO A 104 2.79 5.78 -12.13
N LEU A 105 2.40 5.07 -11.07
CA LEU A 105 3.34 4.34 -10.23
C LEU A 105 3.84 3.12 -11.01
N PHE A 106 5.10 2.76 -10.84
CA PHE A 106 5.63 1.49 -11.37
C PHE A 106 4.94 0.27 -10.72
N TRP A 107 4.86 -0.83 -11.44
CA TRP A 107 4.49 -2.11 -10.87
C TRP A 107 5.54 -2.57 -9.89
N HIS A 108 5.14 -3.01 -8.69
CA HIS A 108 6.02 -3.47 -7.63
C HIS A 108 5.28 -4.36 -6.65
N GLN A 109 6.03 -4.98 -5.81
CA GLN A 109 5.60 -5.60 -4.56
C GLN A 109 6.40 -4.96 -3.41
N ASP A 110 5.82 -4.92 -2.23
CA ASP A 110 6.50 -4.38 -1.04
C ASP A 110 7.35 -5.44 -0.32
N TRP A 111 7.14 -6.70 -0.66
CA TRP A 111 7.87 -7.82 -0.07
C TRP A 111 9.18 -8.06 -0.79
N TRP A 112 10.29 -8.02 -0.06
CA TRP A 112 11.66 -8.13 -0.58
C TRP A 112 12.08 -9.56 -0.96
N GLY A 113 11.41 -10.58 -0.41
CA GLY A 113 11.86 -11.99 -0.47
C GLY A 113 11.07 -12.83 -1.46
N TRP A 114 10.69 -12.31 -2.63
CA TRP A 114 9.88 -13.07 -3.58
C TRP A 114 10.48 -14.41 -4.02
N ASP A 115 11.80 -14.48 -4.19
CA ASP A 115 12.48 -15.70 -4.62
C ASP A 115 12.70 -16.72 -3.47
N GLU A 116 12.43 -16.35 -2.25
CA GLU A 116 12.41 -17.27 -1.11
C GLU A 116 11.21 -18.22 -1.22
N GLU A 117 11.41 -19.52 -1.00
CA GLU A 117 10.35 -20.53 -1.10
C GLU A 117 9.12 -20.16 -0.25
N CYS A 118 9.33 -19.59 0.94
CA CYS A 118 8.24 -19.15 1.81
C CYS A 118 7.36 -18.07 1.18
N SER A 119 7.90 -17.26 0.25
CA SER A 119 7.17 -16.16 -0.37
C SER A 119 6.00 -16.60 -1.22
N TYR A 120 6.02 -17.78 -1.80
CA TYR A 120 4.90 -18.32 -2.60
C TYR A 120 4.23 -19.55 -2.00
N THR A 121 4.84 -20.18 -1.01
CA THR A 121 4.24 -21.33 -0.30
C THR A 121 3.43 -20.91 0.93
N TRP A 122 3.77 -19.80 1.57
CA TRP A 122 3.08 -19.31 2.75
C TRP A 122 1.66 -18.85 2.42
N ALA A 123 0.67 -19.42 3.09
CA ALA A 123 -0.74 -19.21 2.75
C ALA A 123 -1.27 -17.82 3.15
N GLN A 124 -0.69 -17.19 4.17
CA GLN A 124 -1.11 -15.91 4.74
C GLN A 124 -0.13 -14.78 4.38
N PRO A 125 -0.52 -13.50 4.47
CA PRO A 125 0.41 -12.40 4.36
C PRO A 125 1.51 -12.48 5.43
N MET A 126 2.77 -12.45 5.02
CA MET A 126 3.91 -12.28 5.94
C MET A 126 4.04 -10.82 6.37
N GLN A 127 3.81 -9.91 5.43
CA GLN A 127 3.64 -8.49 5.65
C GLN A 127 2.39 -8.04 4.90
N ALA A 128 1.64 -7.13 5.48
CA ALA A 128 0.46 -6.54 4.86
C ALA A 128 0.60 -5.03 4.80
N PHE A 129 0.18 -4.44 3.69
CA PHE A 129 -0.02 -3.00 3.59
C PHE A 129 -1.47 -2.65 3.95
N LEU A 130 -1.64 -1.55 4.65
CA LEU A 130 -2.91 -0.92 4.99
C LEU A 130 -2.94 0.48 4.38
N MET A 131 -3.76 0.68 3.36
CA MET A 131 -3.88 1.94 2.64
C MET A 131 -5.13 2.69 3.08
N TRP A 132 -4.94 3.77 3.84
CA TRP A 132 -5.99 4.68 4.28
C TRP A 132 -6.18 5.79 3.25
N TYR A 133 -7.29 5.75 2.52
CA TYR A 133 -7.55 6.71 1.47
C TYR A 133 -8.18 7.99 2.03
N LEU A 134 -7.53 9.12 1.75
CA LEU A 134 -7.97 10.41 2.25
C LEU A 134 -8.89 11.16 1.27
N VAL A 135 -8.97 10.70 0.03
CA VAL A 135 -9.82 11.26 -1.03
C VAL A 135 -10.45 10.13 -1.84
N ASP A 136 -11.55 10.42 -2.51
CA ASP A 136 -12.13 9.48 -3.47
C ASP A 136 -11.14 9.23 -4.62
N THR A 137 -11.04 7.99 -5.07
CA THR A 137 -10.12 7.63 -6.15
C THR A 137 -10.82 7.01 -7.34
N THR A 138 -10.30 7.35 -8.52
CA THR A 138 -10.74 6.86 -9.82
C THR A 138 -9.51 6.62 -10.71
N THR A 139 -9.70 6.04 -11.88
CA THR A 139 -8.63 5.88 -12.89
C THR A 139 -8.06 7.22 -13.36
N GLU A 140 -8.82 8.32 -13.22
CA GLU A 140 -8.37 9.64 -13.64
C GLU A 140 -7.47 10.34 -12.62
N ASN A 141 -7.65 10.06 -11.31
CA ASN A 141 -6.85 10.69 -10.27
C ASN A 141 -5.85 9.74 -9.59
N GLY A 142 -5.62 8.56 -10.16
CA GLY A 142 -4.56 7.66 -9.70
C GLY A 142 -5.02 6.61 -8.69
N CYS A 143 -6.16 5.93 -8.90
CA CYS A 143 -6.54 4.81 -8.05
C CYS A 143 -5.52 3.67 -8.13
N LEU A 144 -5.54 2.82 -7.12
CA LEU A 144 -4.78 1.58 -7.07
C LEU A 144 -5.20 0.65 -8.21
N ARG A 145 -4.23 -0.06 -8.78
CA ARG A 145 -4.43 -1.18 -9.69
C ARG A 145 -3.60 -2.37 -9.22
N VAL A 146 -4.10 -3.57 -9.38
CA VAL A 146 -3.51 -4.80 -8.85
C VAL A 146 -3.52 -5.91 -9.89
N LEU A 147 -2.57 -6.83 -9.79
CA LEU A 147 -2.58 -8.11 -10.50
C LEU A 147 -2.99 -9.21 -9.52
N LYS A 148 -4.26 -9.59 -9.54
CA LYS A 148 -4.86 -10.53 -8.56
C LYS A 148 -4.12 -11.86 -8.53
N GLY A 149 -3.87 -12.36 -7.31
CA GLY A 149 -3.28 -13.67 -7.09
C GLY A 149 -1.76 -13.72 -7.22
N THR A 150 -1.10 -12.63 -7.67
CA THR A 150 0.36 -12.60 -7.85
C THR A 150 1.15 -12.67 -6.54
N HIS A 151 0.51 -12.45 -5.40
CA HIS A 151 1.11 -12.69 -4.07
C HIS A 151 1.45 -14.17 -3.82
N ARG A 152 0.90 -15.09 -4.62
CA ARG A 152 1.14 -16.54 -4.52
C ARG A 152 1.46 -17.20 -5.85
N LYS A 153 1.35 -16.47 -6.97
CA LYS A 153 1.58 -16.98 -8.31
C LYS A 153 2.56 -16.07 -9.05
N ARG A 154 3.64 -16.63 -9.56
CA ARG A 154 4.61 -15.88 -10.36
C ARG A 154 3.93 -15.29 -11.60
N HIS A 155 4.28 -14.05 -11.90
CA HIS A 155 3.88 -13.29 -13.07
C HIS A 155 5.13 -12.77 -13.78
N SER A 156 5.08 -12.49 -15.08
CA SER A 156 6.23 -11.97 -15.84
C SER A 156 6.80 -10.67 -15.26
N MET A 157 5.94 -9.84 -14.66
CA MET A 157 6.38 -8.59 -14.01
C MET A 157 7.38 -8.83 -12.86
N HIS A 158 7.38 -9.97 -12.18
CA HIS A 158 8.40 -10.28 -11.18
C HIS A 158 9.81 -10.40 -11.78
N ASP A 159 9.89 -10.80 -13.06
CA ASP A 159 11.16 -10.90 -13.77
C ASP A 159 11.58 -9.57 -14.41
N GLU A 160 10.59 -8.72 -14.76
CA GLU A 160 10.82 -7.41 -15.36
C GLU A 160 11.18 -6.32 -14.34
N VAL A 161 10.74 -6.50 -13.10
CA VAL A 161 10.93 -5.50 -12.02
C VAL A 161 11.42 -6.15 -10.70
N PRO A 162 12.51 -6.93 -10.72
CA PRO A 162 12.99 -7.63 -9.53
C PRO A 162 13.35 -6.66 -8.39
N ASP A 163 13.85 -5.46 -8.74
CA ASP A 163 14.25 -4.39 -7.82
C ASP A 163 13.39 -3.14 -8.08
N ALA A 164 12.08 -3.27 -7.94
CA ALA A 164 11.13 -2.24 -8.34
C ALA A 164 11.26 -0.90 -7.56
N HIS A 165 11.86 -0.90 -6.38
CA HIS A 165 12.01 0.33 -5.58
C HIS A 165 13.30 1.11 -5.87
N THR A 166 13.87 1.00 -7.06
CA THR A 166 15.08 1.74 -7.43
C THR A 166 14.84 3.25 -7.54
N ALA A 167 15.89 4.04 -7.36
CA ALA A 167 15.82 5.50 -7.49
C ALA A 167 15.37 5.92 -8.90
N GLU A 168 15.81 5.19 -9.93
CA GLU A 168 15.50 5.44 -11.34
C GLU A 168 13.99 5.29 -11.62
N LEU A 169 13.35 4.24 -11.08
CA LEU A 169 11.91 4.03 -11.23
C LEU A 169 11.12 5.07 -10.43
N ARG A 170 11.55 5.41 -9.22
CA ARG A 170 10.87 6.47 -8.46
C ARG A 170 10.94 7.82 -9.15
N ALA A 171 12.09 8.19 -9.69
CA ALA A 171 12.30 9.47 -10.41
C ALA A 171 11.78 9.48 -11.86
N VAL A 172 11.36 8.32 -12.40
CA VAL A 172 10.89 8.17 -13.80
C VAL A 172 11.97 8.60 -14.80
N VAL A 173 13.18 8.05 -14.64
CA VAL A 173 14.31 8.34 -15.55
C VAL A 173 14.00 7.86 -16.97
N ASP A 174 13.40 6.68 -17.11
CA ASP A 174 12.89 6.15 -18.38
C ASP A 174 11.35 5.98 -18.29
N PRO A 175 10.56 6.91 -18.85
CA PRO A 175 9.10 6.82 -18.82
C PRO A 175 8.52 5.68 -19.68
N ASP A 176 9.29 5.09 -20.59
CA ASP A 176 8.88 3.96 -21.43
C ASP A 176 9.19 2.59 -20.81
N HIS A 177 9.80 2.59 -19.62
CA HIS A 177 10.14 1.37 -18.91
C HIS A 177 8.90 0.45 -18.71
N PRO A 178 9.03 -0.88 -18.90
CA PRO A 178 7.92 -1.84 -18.77
C PRO A 178 7.15 -1.73 -17.45
N ALA A 179 7.84 -1.36 -16.37
CA ALA A 179 7.25 -1.18 -15.05
C ALA A 179 6.06 -0.20 -14.98
N TYR A 180 5.91 0.71 -15.94
CA TYR A 180 4.79 1.68 -15.97
C TYR A 180 3.64 1.24 -16.86
N ARG A 181 3.84 0.22 -17.69
CA ARG A 181 2.87 -0.19 -18.71
C ARG A 181 1.64 -0.81 -18.06
N ALA A 182 0.49 -0.58 -18.69
CA ALA A 182 -0.74 -1.29 -18.35
C ALA A 182 -0.57 -2.80 -18.59
N GLN A 183 -1.16 -3.60 -17.71
CA GLN A 183 -1.15 -5.05 -17.82
C GLN A 183 -2.55 -5.55 -18.23
N PRO A 184 -2.66 -6.52 -19.14
CA PRO A 184 -3.97 -7.00 -19.61
C PRO A 184 -4.89 -7.50 -18.49
N GLU A 185 -4.30 -8.04 -17.41
CA GLU A 185 -5.02 -8.64 -16.28
C GLU A 185 -5.19 -7.68 -15.10
N GLU A 186 -4.77 -6.41 -15.23
CA GLU A 186 -4.89 -5.45 -14.14
C GLU A 186 -6.34 -5.19 -13.76
N VAL A 187 -6.56 -5.00 -12.48
CA VAL A 187 -7.87 -4.66 -11.91
C VAL A 187 -7.76 -3.34 -11.17
N ASP A 188 -8.61 -2.41 -11.55
CA ASP A 188 -8.73 -1.12 -10.87
C ASP A 188 -9.44 -1.28 -9.52
N VAL A 189 -8.94 -0.56 -8.52
CA VAL A 189 -9.48 -0.55 -7.17
C VAL A 189 -9.84 0.90 -6.78
N PRO A 190 -10.93 1.45 -7.34
CA PRO A 190 -11.44 2.74 -6.90
C PRO A 190 -12.02 2.63 -5.50
N VAL A 191 -11.79 3.65 -4.68
CA VAL A 191 -12.24 3.71 -3.28
C VAL A 191 -12.75 5.09 -2.93
N ASN A 192 -13.57 5.18 -1.88
CA ASN A 192 -14.01 6.44 -1.34
C ASN A 192 -13.07 6.90 -0.19
N ALA A 193 -13.08 8.21 0.07
CA ALA A 193 -12.39 8.77 1.21
C ALA A 193 -12.89 8.13 2.52
N GLY A 194 -11.95 7.71 3.37
CA GLY A 194 -12.27 6.98 4.60
C GLY A 194 -12.26 5.45 4.46
N ASP A 195 -12.15 4.93 3.24
CA ASP A 195 -11.98 3.49 3.01
C ASP A 195 -10.55 3.04 3.37
N LEU A 196 -10.46 1.76 3.71
CA LEU A 196 -9.20 1.06 3.97
C LEU A 196 -9.04 -0.10 2.99
N VAL A 197 -7.95 -0.13 2.24
CA VAL A 197 -7.53 -1.31 1.49
C VAL A 197 -6.43 -2.02 2.26
N ILE A 198 -6.60 -3.31 2.49
CA ILE A 198 -5.59 -4.19 3.09
C ILE A 198 -5.12 -5.16 2.03
N GLY A 199 -3.82 -5.25 1.82
CA GLY A 199 -3.23 -6.17 0.85
C GLY A 199 -2.01 -6.90 1.38
N ASP A 200 -1.75 -8.05 0.78
CA ASP A 200 -0.52 -8.80 0.98
C ASP A 200 0.63 -8.08 0.29
N SER A 201 1.71 -7.80 1.01
CA SER A 201 2.87 -7.06 0.47
C SER A 201 3.57 -7.78 -0.70
N ARG A 202 3.27 -9.05 -0.94
CA ARG A 202 3.72 -9.81 -2.12
C ARG A 202 2.87 -9.55 -3.38
N LEU A 203 1.72 -8.89 -3.25
CA LEU A 203 0.84 -8.61 -4.38
C LEU A 203 1.51 -7.58 -5.29
N LEU A 204 1.61 -7.90 -6.58
CA LEU A 204 1.98 -6.90 -7.58
C LEU A 204 0.89 -5.85 -7.69
N HIS A 205 1.28 -4.61 -7.42
CA HIS A 205 0.38 -3.47 -7.46
C HIS A 205 1.06 -2.23 -8.03
N SER A 206 0.25 -1.26 -8.38
CA SER A 206 0.63 0.00 -9.01
C SER A 206 -0.47 1.03 -8.77
N ALA A 207 -0.36 2.22 -9.32
CA ALA A 207 -1.42 3.22 -9.35
C ALA A 207 -1.45 3.93 -10.70
N HIS A 208 -2.64 4.29 -11.15
CA HIS A 208 -2.79 5.11 -12.35
C HIS A 208 -2.08 6.47 -12.22
N ALA A 209 -1.82 7.12 -13.35
CA ALA A 209 -1.44 8.52 -13.38
C ALA A 209 -2.54 9.38 -12.74
N ASN A 210 -2.16 10.46 -12.09
CA ASN A 210 -3.12 11.48 -11.68
C ASN A 210 -3.21 12.55 -12.80
N LYS A 211 -4.27 12.50 -13.59
CA LYS A 211 -4.53 13.41 -14.71
C LYS A 211 -5.33 14.66 -14.29
N THR A 212 -5.72 14.72 -13.02
CA THR A 212 -6.46 15.86 -12.46
C THR A 212 -5.51 16.95 -11.96
N ASP A 213 -6.04 18.05 -11.47
CA ASP A 213 -5.29 19.13 -10.82
C ASP A 213 -5.22 19.00 -9.29
N GLN A 214 -5.92 18.00 -8.72
CA GLN A 214 -5.98 17.76 -7.29
C GLN A 214 -5.00 16.66 -6.87
N ARG A 215 -4.36 16.82 -5.71
CA ARG A 215 -3.52 15.74 -5.15
C ARG A 215 -4.37 14.56 -4.66
N ARG A 216 -3.89 13.34 -4.88
CA ARG A 216 -4.49 12.11 -4.37
C ARG A 216 -3.61 11.55 -3.25
N THR A 217 -4.07 11.68 -2.01
CA THR A 217 -3.32 11.29 -0.82
C THR A 217 -3.85 10.01 -0.20
N VAL A 218 -2.93 9.13 0.15
CA VAL A 218 -3.14 7.89 0.89
C VAL A 218 -2.07 7.77 1.99
N ILE A 219 -2.46 7.27 3.16
CA ILE A 219 -1.49 6.85 4.18
C ILE A 219 -1.34 5.35 4.06
N THR A 220 -0.12 4.89 3.79
CA THR A 220 0.17 3.46 3.77
C THR A 220 0.94 3.07 5.01
N LEU A 221 0.40 2.11 5.76
CA LEU A 221 1.04 1.53 6.93
C LEU A 221 1.32 0.06 6.65
N TRP A 222 2.50 -0.43 7.04
CA TRP A 222 2.84 -1.84 6.93
C TRP A 222 2.83 -2.51 8.29
N TYR A 223 2.31 -3.74 8.33
CA TYR A 223 2.25 -4.58 9.51
C TYR A 223 2.74 -5.99 9.20
N TYR A 224 3.29 -6.66 10.20
CA TYR A 224 3.48 -8.10 10.21
C TYR A 224 2.29 -8.74 10.91
N PRO A 225 1.32 -9.30 10.15
CA PRO A 225 0.03 -9.74 10.70
C PRO A 225 0.16 -10.89 11.69
N ALA A 226 1.11 -11.80 11.45
CA ALA A 226 1.32 -13.01 12.24
C ALA A 226 2.83 -13.17 12.56
N TRP A 227 3.41 -12.17 13.23
CA TRP A 227 4.84 -12.10 13.51
C TRP A 227 5.40 -13.37 14.15
N ASP A 228 4.71 -13.92 15.14
CA ASP A 228 5.20 -15.09 15.90
C ASP A 228 5.16 -16.39 15.08
N GLU A 229 4.40 -16.43 14.00
CA GLU A 229 4.35 -17.55 13.06
C GLU A 229 5.48 -17.51 12.03
N LEU A 230 6.15 -16.35 11.83
CA LEU A 230 7.27 -16.24 10.92
C LEU A 230 8.47 -17.05 11.41
N SER A 231 9.21 -17.67 10.50
CA SER A 231 10.43 -18.38 10.84
C SER A 231 11.48 -17.46 11.45
N GLU A 232 12.34 -18.00 12.31
CA GLU A 232 13.41 -17.23 12.95
C GLU A 232 14.33 -16.50 11.95
N PRO A 233 14.78 -17.11 10.85
CA PRO A 233 15.59 -16.41 9.85
C PRO A 233 14.88 -15.20 9.23
N ILE A 234 13.57 -15.29 8.96
CA ILE A 234 12.77 -14.18 8.43
C ILE A 234 12.68 -13.07 9.48
N ARG A 235 12.30 -13.40 10.72
CA ARG A 235 12.23 -12.42 11.82
C ARG A 235 13.57 -11.72 12.07
N ALA A 236 14.67 -12.47 12.05
CA ALA A 236 16.01 -11.93 12.24
C ALA A 236 16.41 -10.95 11.12
N ARG A 237 15.95 -11.16 9.89
CA ARG A 237 16.17 -10.24 8.77
C ARG A 237 15.32 -8.97 8.92
N LEU A 238 14.03 -9.12 9.21
CA LEU A 238 13.09 -8.01 9.40
C LEU A 238 13.38 -7.15 10.64
N SER A 239 14.14 -7.65 11.60
CA SER A 239 14.50 -6.90 12.81
C SER A 239 15.78 -6.06 12.65
N LYS A 240 16.42 -6.08 11.47
CA LYS A 240 17.67 -5.34 11.19
C LYS A 240 17.42 -4.02 10.46
N ASP A 241 16.24 -3.83 9.94
CA ASP A 241 15.78 -2.63 9.24
C ASP A 241 14.89 -1.80 10.19
#